data_28d9ff90ad7d94bef82d8674d24a2284
#
_entry.id   28d9ff90ad7d94bef82d8674d24a2284
#
_cell.length_a   1.000
_cell.length_b   1.000
_cell.length_c   1.000
_cell.angle_alpha   90.00
_cell.angle_beta   90.00
_cell.angle_gamma   90.00
#
_symmetry.space_group_name_H-M   'P 1'
#
loop_
_entity.id
_entity.type
_entity.pdbx_description
1 polymer ?
#
loop_
_entity_poly.entity_id
_entity_poly.type
_entity_poly.pdbx_seq_one_letter_code
_entity_poly.pdbx_strand_id
1 'polypeptide(L)'
;MKLAKIAWIAATVLLAATLASCGKQEEAKVEKAASEVKKDAVANAKAVEAAAKEVEAREIAIDAYMYAYPLVTMEITRRVSTNVEKPEGSKAPMGQFARLRNYPAVDDHTVTAPNADTLYTITWLDVSKEPWILSIPDMKDRYFLFPMLDGWTNVFQVPGKRTTGTKAQKYAITGPGWSGTLPAGVTEYKAPTDMVWVLGRIYCAGTPEDYKAVHALQDQVAAVPLSAYGKPYTPAPGKTDSAMDMKAPRDQVNAMDGATYFKLFAELLKTNPPSAEDAPMVAKLAKIGIVPGQDFDAAKLESAVAKGIAAAPKPAQEKISVYLKEAIVTGDAKVENGWLFFSKTGLYGTGYRNRAMITWYGLGANRPQDAVYPTSEGPDILKKYSGANKYVMHFNKGEMPPADAFWSITMYDKDYFFVPNPINRYTVSSRNKFKANADGSVDVYVQHDSPGKEKEANWLPAPADAFVLMMRLYWPREKAPSILDGTWKPAEVKQAS
;
A
#
# COMPACT_ATOMS: atom_id res chain seq x y z
N MET A 1 -20.60 35.10 -15.46
CA MET A 1 -21.64 35.62 -16.40
C MET A 1 -22.12 37.05 -16.11
N LYS A 2 -22.25 37.53 -14.87
CA LYS A 2 -22.70 38.92 -14.60
C LYS A 2 -21.66 40.02 -14.86
N LEU A 3 -20.38 39.79 -14.60
CA LEU A 3 -19.29 40.75 -14.80
C LEU A 3 -18.94 41.01 -16.29
N ALA A 4 -19.09 40.01 -17.15
CA ALA A 4 -18.86 40.16 -18.58
C ALA A 4 -19.95 41.02 -19.26
N LYS A 5 -21.22 41.03 -18.77
CA LYS A 5 -22.30 41.87 -19.27
C LYS A 5 -22.15 43.35 -18.88
N ILE A 6 -21.55 43.66 -17.74
CA ILE A 6 -21.32 45.04 -17.25
C ILE A 6 -20.21 45.74 -18.07
N ALA A 7 -19.15 45.00 -18.41
CA ALA A 7 -18.05 45.52 -19.26
C ALA A 7 -18.55 45.85 -20.70
N TRP A 8 -19.55 45.11 -21.20
CA TRP A 8 -20.12 45.34 -22.56
C TRP A 8 -20.96 46.59 -22.64
N ILE A 9 -21.74 46.91 -21.60
CA ILE A 9 -22.63 48.10 -21.55
C ILE A 9 -21.80 49.39 -21.39
N ALA A 10 -20.71 49.39 -20.63
CA ALA A 10 -19.87 50.56 -20.44
C ALA A 10 -19.07 50.93 -21.74
N ALA A 11 -18.64 49.94 -22.52
CA ALA A 11 -17.93 50.16 -23.79
C ALA A 11 -18.86 50.73 -24.88
N THR A 12 -20.14 50.34 -24.87
CA THR A 12 -21.10 50.80 -25.92
C THR A 12 -21.59 52.24 -25.69
N VAL A 13 -21.66 52.70 -24.46
CA VAL A 13 -22.13 54.06 -24.15
C VAL A 13 -21.04 55.13 -24.37
N LEU A 14 -19.75 54.82 -24.18
CA LEU A 14 -18.67 55.76 -24.49
C LEU A 14 -18.44 55.95 -26.02
N LEU A 15 -18.75 54.94 -26.84
CA LEU A 15 -18.60 55.03 -28.30
C LEU A 15 -19.65 55.91 -28.97
N ALA A 16 -20.83 56.04 -28.40
CA ALA A 16 -21.94 56.81 -28.98
C ALA A 16 -21.79 58.34 -28.83
N ALA A 17 -21.01 58.81 -27.90
CA ALA A 17 -20.83 60.24 -27.61
C ALA A 17 -19.74 60.97 -28.44
N THR A 18 -18.87 60.22 -29.15
CA THR A 18 -17.73 60.79 -29.88
C THR A 18 -17.91 60.83 -31.41
N LEU A 19 -18.96 60.27 -31.96
CA LEU A 19 -19.19 60.15 -33.43
C LEU A 19 -19.80 61.36 -34.08
N ALA A 20 -20.09 62.42 -33.36
CA ALA A 20 -20.77 63.61 -33.95
C ALA A 20 -19.88 64.66 -34.59
N SER A 21 -18.54 64.52 -34.59
CA SER A 21 -17.67 65.59 -35.15
C SER A 21 -16.37 65.15 -35.86
N CYS A 22 -16.27 63.89 -36.31
CA CYS A 22 -15.01 63.38 -36.91
C CYS A 22 -15.12 63.14 -38.43
N GLY A 23 -14.12 63.59 -39.22
CA GLY A 23 -14.05 63.28 -40.64
C GLY A 23 -13.67 61.80 -40.89
N LYS A 24 -13.93 61.27 -42.11
CA LYS A 24 -13.78 59.87 -42.53
C LYS A 24 -12.46 59.17 -42.08
N GLN A 25 -11.38 59.91 -41.85
CA GLN A 25 -10.08 59.37 -41.40
C GLN A 25 -10.03 59.09 -39.90
N GLU A 26 -10.76 59.83 -39.07
CA GLU A 26 -10.92 59.57 -37.64
C GLU A 26 -11.91 58.44 -37.37
N GLU A 27 -12.97 58.31 -38.13
CA GLU A 27 -13.90 57.18 -38.05
C GLU A 27 -13.18 55.86 -38.32
N ALA A 28 -12.32 55.76 -39.32
CA ALA A 28 -11.49 54.57 -39.62
C ALA A 28 -10.49 54.23 -38.49
N LYS A 29 -9.95 55.22 -37.78
CA LYS A 29 -9.06 55.03 -36.62
C LYS A 29 -9.84 54.53 -35.41
N VAL A 30 -11.00 55.05 -35.15
CA VAL A 30 -11.88 54.63 -34.05
C VAL A 30 -12.42 53.20 -34.27
N GLU A 31 -12.84 52.85 -35.50
CA GLU A 31 -13.24 51.48 -35.86
C GLU A 31 -12.10 50.47 -35.69
N LYS A 32 -10.88 50.83 -36.10
CA LYS A 32 -9.68 50.01 -35.94
C LYS A 32 -9.35 49.80 -34.44
N ALA A 33 -9.38 50.87 -33.63
CA ALA A 33 -9.14 50.78 -32.18
C ALA A 33 -10.25 49.95 -31.49
N ALA A 34 -11.51 50.11 -31.85
CA ALA A 34 -12.63 49.31 -31.34
C ALA A 34 -12.50 47.83 -31.73
N SER A 35 -12.02 47.53 -32.94
CA SER A 35 -11.73 46.18 -33.41
C SER A 35 -10.55 45.52 -32.61
N GLU A 36 -9.48 46.29 -32.32
CA GLU A 36 -8.36 45.81 -31.50
C GLU A 36 -8.80 45.54 -30.05
N VAL A 37 -9.52 46.47 -29.42
CA VAL A 37 -10.08 46.26 -28.06
C VAL A 37 -10.99 45.04 -28.01
N LYS A 38 -11.81 44.80 -29.06
CA LYS A 38 -12.66 43.60 -29.16
C LYS A 38 -11.82 42.30 -29.26
N LYS A 39 -10.76 42.32 -30.06
CA LYS A 39 -9.82 41.18 -30.19
C LYS A 39 -9.14 40.87 -28.85
N ASP A 40 -8.65 41.88 -28.16
CA ASP A 40 -7.98 41.73 -26.87
C ASP A 40 -8.96 41.21 -25.78
N ALA A 41 -10.18 41.72 -25.78
CA ALA A 41 -11.21 41.23 -24.86
C ALA A 41 -11.57 39.75 -25.10
N VAL A 42 -11.67 39.32 -26.36
CA VAL A 42 -11.91 37.91 -26.74
C VAL A 42 -10.69 37.04 -26.39
N ALA A 43 -9.47 37.54 -26.65
CA ALA A 43 -8.26 36.81 -26.29
C ALA A 43 -8.12 36.64 -24.77
N ASN A 44 -8.40 37.68 -23.98
CA ASN A 44 -8.39 37.63 -22.54
C ASN A 44 -9.48 36.65 -21.99
N ALA A 45 -10.69 36.66 -22.55
CA ALA A 45 -11.73 35.73 -22.16
C ALA A 45 -11.35 34.27 -22.40
N LYS A 46 -10.72 33.99 -23.57
CA LYS A 46 -10.20 32.64 -23.88
C LYS A 46 -9.05 32.24 -22.96
N ALA A 47 -8.16 33.15 -22.60
CA ALA A 47 -7.07 32.89 -21.66
C ALA A 47 -7.60 32.56 -20.26
N VAL A 48 -8.61 33.27 -19.78
CA VAL A 48 -9.25 33.00 -18.49
C VAL A 48 -9.97 31.64 -18.49
N GLU A 49 -10.66 31.30 -19.58
CA GLU A 49 -11.31 30.00 -19.73
C GLU A 49 -10.27 28.85 -19.76
N ALA A 50 -9.18 29.01 -20.49
CA ALA A 50 -8.10 28.05 -20.56
C ALA A 50 -7.42 27.86 -19.18
N ALA A 51 -7.19 28.93 -18.42
CA ALA A 51 -6.64 28.87 -17.09
C ALA A 51 -7.58 28.14 -16.10
N ALA A 52 -8.87 28.43 -16.18
CA ALA A 52 -9.88 27.74 -15.36
C ALA A 52 -9.91 26.24 -15.67
N LYS A 53 -9.85 25.88 -16.95
CA LYS A 53 -9.81 24.48 -17.40
C LYS A 53 -8.53 23.75 -16.98
N GLU A 54 -7.38 24.43 -17.01
CA GLU A 54 -6.11 23.91 -16.52
C GLU A 54 -6.19 23.59 -15.01
N VAL A 55 -6.79 24.49 -14.21
CA VAL A 55 -6.98 24.28 -12.77
C VAL A 55 -7.93 23.10 -12.53
N GLU A 56 -9.07 23.03 -13.21
CA GLU A 56 -10.00 21.89 -13.08
C GLU A 56 -9.31 20.57 -13.45
N ALA A 57 -8.61 20.54 -14.57
CA ALA A 57 -7.89 19.36 -15.03
C ALA A 57 -6.79 18.93 -14.04
N ARG A 58 -6.09 19.90 -13.43
CA ARG A 58 -5.07 19.60 -12.42
C ARG A 58 -5.67 18.97 -11.16
N GLU A 59 -6.77 19.49 -10.62
CA GLU A 59 -7.41 18.93 -9.45
C GLU A 59 -7.96 17.52 -9.72
N ILE A 60 -8.56 17.30 -10.89
CA ILE A 60 -8.98 15.96 -11.31
C ILE A 60 -7.77 15.03 -11.45
N ALA A 61 -6.68 15.49 -12.05
CA ALA A 61 -5.49 14.67 -12.23
C ALA A 61 -4.79 14.35 -10.89
N ILE A 62 -4.84 15.23 -9.89
CA ILE A 62 -4.38 14.94 -8.53
C ILE A 62 -5.19 13.81 -7.90
N ASP A 63 -6.53 13.88 -7.97
CA ASP A 63 -7.41 12.82 -7.48
C ASP A 63 -7.16 11.50 -8.24
N ALA A 64 -7.03 11.59 -9.57
CA ALA A 64 -6.75 10.46 -10.45
C ALA A 64 -5.39 9.80 -10.16
N TYR A 65 -4.36 10.60 -9.86
CA TYR A 65 -3.05 10.10 -9.46
C TYR A 65 -3.13 9.25 -8.18
N MET A 66 -3.80 9.78 -7.16
CA MET A 66 -3.98 9.04 -5.90
C MET A 66 -4.82 7.77 -6.10
N TYR A 67 -5.86 7.84 -6.94
CA TYR A 67 -6.66 6.66 -7.30
C TYR A 67 -5.85 5.59 -8.00
N ALA A 68 -5.02 5.98 -8.98
CA ALA A 68 -4.19 5.09 -9.79
C ALA A 68 -2.95 4.57 -9.07
N TYR A 69 -2.49 5.26 -8.01
CA TYR A 69 -1.21 5.01 -7.34
C TYR A 69 -1.01 3.55 -6.92
N PRO A 70 -2.01 2.87 -6.34
CA PRO A 70 -1.89 1.46 -6.00
C PRO A 70 -1.66 0.57 -7.22
N LEU A 71 -2.42 0.73 -8.28
CA LEU A 71 -2.33 -0.11 -9.48
C LEU A 71 -0.99 0.08 -10.21
N VAL A 72 -0.52 1.33 -10.36
CA VAL A 72 0.77 1.63 -10.98
C VAL A 72 1.92 1.08 -10.12
N THR A 73 1.84 1.24 -8.80
CA THR A 73 2.87 0.72 -7.88
C THR A 73 2.91 -0.80 -7.88
N MET A 74 1.75 -1.46 -7.90
CA MET A 74 1.65 -2.93 -8.02
C MET A 74 2.32 -3.42 -9.30
N GLU A 75 2.08 -2.78 -10.44
CA GLU A 75 2.69 -3.18 -11.71
C GLU A 75 4.21 -3.01 -11.69
N ILE A 76 4.73 -1.87 -11.21
CA ILE A 76 6.19 -1.67 -11.12
C ILE A 76 6.80 -2.68 -10.14
N THR A 77 6.12 -2.96 -9.01
CA THR A 77 6.55 -4.00 -8.05
C THR A 77 6.58 -5.37 -8.71
N ARG A 78 5.54 -5.74 -9.46
CA ARG A 78 5.50 -6.99 -10.21
C ARG A 78 6.67 -7.09 -11.19
N ARG A 79 6.89 -6.05 -12.00
CA ARG A 79 7.99 -6.03 -12.99
C ARG A 79 9.34 -6.26 -12.31
N VAL A 80 9.65 -5.50 -11.26
CA VAL A 80 10.91 -5.65 -10.51
C VAL A 80 11.02 -7.03 -9.86
N SER A 81 9.93 -7.54 -9.27
CA SER A 81 9.93 -8.82 -8.56
C SER A 81 10.01 -10.03 -9.49
N THR A 82 9.60 -9.90 -10.76
CA THR A 82 9.57 -11.01 -11.71
C THR A 82 10.67 -10.93 -12.77
N ASN A 83 11.53 -9.92 -12.74
CA ASN A 83 12.64 -9.76 -13.68
C ASN A 83 13.85 -10.64 -13.30
N VAL A 84 13.61 -11.93 -13.19
CA VAL A 84 14.63 -12.94 -12.89
C VAL A 84 14.35 -14.21 -13.70
N GLU A 85 15.39 -14.94 -14.09
CA GLU A 85 15.27 -16.19 -14.84
C GLU A 85 14.72 -17.33 -13.99
N LYS A 86 15.09 -17.37 -12.71
CA LYS A 86 14.69 -18.37 -11.71
C LYS A 86 14.44 -17.71 -10.36
N PRO A 87 13.75 -18.38 -9.42
CA PRO A 87 13.56 -17.83 -8.07
C PRO A 87 14.89 -17.51 -7.40
N GLU A 88 15.01 -16.27 -6.90
CA GLU A 88 16.20 -15.74 -6.23
C GLU A 88 15.79 -14.70 -5.16
N GLY A 89 16.16 -14.95 -3.90
CA GLY A 89 15.79 -14.09 -2.78
C GLY A 89 14.26 -13.90 -2.69
N SER A 90 13.80 -12.66 -2.76
CA SER A 90 12.38 -12.30 -2.74
C SER A 90 11.74 -12.22 -4.14
N LYS A 91 12.50 -12.56 -5.21
CA LYS A 91 12.07 -12.47 -6.60
C LYS A 91 11.83 -13.86 -7.18
N ALA A 92 10.84 -13.97 -8.07
CA ALA A 92 10.59 -15.17 -8.84
C ALA A 92 9.87 -14.83 -10.15
N PRO A 93 10.08 -15.60 -11.24
CA PRO A 93 9.28 -15.44 -12.45
C PRO A 93 7.79 -15.57 -12.16
N MET A 94 6.94 -15.03 -13.05
CA MET A 94 5.49 -15.23 -13.00
C MET A 94 5.14 -16.71 -12.84
N GLY A 95 4.21 -17.02 -11.92
CA GLY A 95 3.76 -18.40 -11.65
C GLY A 95 4.74 -19.24 -10.83
N GLN A 96 5.89 -18.71 -10.44
CA GLN A 96 6.85 -19.40 -9.59
C GLN A 96 6.91 -18.74 -8.20
N PHE A 97 7.34 -19.52 -7.19
CA PHE A 97 7.41 -19.04 -5.83
C PHE A 97 8.82 -18.56 -5.46
N ALA A 98 8.91 -17.32 -4.99
CA ALA A 98 10.00 -16.88 -4.10
C ALA A 98 9.73 -17.42 -2.69
N ARG A 99 10.69 -18.13 -2.13
CA ARG A 99 10.59 -18.73 -0.78
C ARG A 99 11.69 -18.16 0.08
N LEU A 100 11.34 -17.26 0.99
CA LEU A 100 12.28 -16.72 1.96
C LEU A 100 12.49 -17.78 3.05
N ARG A 101 13.71 -18.27 3.15
CA ARG A 101 14.01 -19.43 3.99
C ARG A 101 14.44 -19.06 5.40
N ASN A 102 14.84 -17.83 5.60
CA ASN A 102 15.30 -17.34 6.91
C ASN A 102 14.65 -16.00 7.22
N TYR A 103 14.68 -15.60 8.46
CA TYR A 103 14.46 -14.22 8.81
C TYR A 103 15.56 -13.35 8.17
N PRO A 104 15.25 -12.08 7.84
CA PRO A 104 16.29 -11.15 7.41
C PRO A 104 17.43 -11.08 8.43
N ALA A 105 18.66 -11.04 7.93
CA ALA A 105 19.84 -10.86 8.77
C ALA A 105 19.89 -9.43 9.35
N VAL A 106 20.63 -9.23 10.42
CA VAL A 106 20.71 -7.93 11.10
C VAL A 106 21.36 -6.85 10.23
N ASP A 107 22.21 -7.25 9.30
CA ASP A 107 22.87 -6.39 8.31
C ASP A 107 22.15 -6.32 6.97
N ASP A 108 20.98 -6.96 6.85
CA ASP A 108 20.13 -6.86 5.65
C ASP A 108 19.24 -5.62 5.73
N HIS A 109 19.61 -4.59 4.98
CA HIS A 109 18.87 -3.32 4.87
C HIS A 109 18.06 -3.23 3.57
N THR A 110 17.74 -4.35 2.94
CA THR A 110 16.97 -4.37 1.68
C THR A 110 15.47 -4.14 1.88
N VAL A 111 14.94 -4.50 3.07
CA VAL A 111 13.52 -4.35 3.42
C VAL A 111 13.40 -3.71 4.80
N THR A 112 12.69 -2.59 4.89
CA THR A 112 12.36 -1.93 6.16
C THR A 112 11.36 -2.73 6.98
N ALA A 113 11.42 -2.61 8.30
CA ALA A 113 10.60 -3.34 9.27
C ALA A 113 10.63 -4.87 9.07
N PRO A 114 11.83 -5.48 8.98
CA PRO A 114 11.97 -6.91 8.71
C PRO A 114 11.19 -7.77 9.72
N ASN A 115 10.60 -8.86 9.23
CA ASN A 115 9.74 -9.73 10.01
C ASN A 115 10.54 -10.89 10.63
N ALA A 116 10.42 -11.11 11.93
CA ALA A 116 11.01 -12.22 12.66
C ALA A 116 9.96 -13.18 13.26
N ASP A 117 8.83 -13.35 12.59
CA ASP A 117 7.72 -14.20 13.05
C ASP A 117 7.24 -15.18 11.99
N THR A 118 7.40 -14.87 10.71
CA THR A 118 6.91 -15.68 9.59
C THR A 118 7.93 -15.76 8.45
N LEU A 119 7.93 -16.89 7.73
CA LEU A 119 8.64 -17.02 6.47
C LEU A 119 7.68 -16.80 5.31
N TYR A 120 8.15 -16.10 4.29
CA TYR A 120 7.35 -15.72 3.14
C TYR A 120 7.42 -16.74 2.01
N THR A 121 6.29 -16.93 1.32
CA THR A 121 6.12 -17.75 0.12
C THR A 121 5.30 -16.93 -0.87
N ILE A 122 5.95 -16.33 -1.85
CA ILE A 122 5.40 -15.24 -2.66
C ILE A 122 5.32 -15.68 -4.12
N THR A 123 4.21 -15.38 -4.80
CA THR A 123 4.12 -15.53 -6.26
C THR A 123 3.24 -14.47 -6.88
N TRP A 124 3.55 -14.12 -8.12
CA TRP A 124 2.72 -13.29 -8.99
C TRP A 124 2.08 -14.19 -10.04
N LEU A 125 0.77 -14.04 -10.24
CA LEU A 125 -0.01 -14.80 -11.20
C LEU A 125 -0.64 -13.86 -12.22
N ASP A 126 -0.63 -14.27 -13.48
CA ASP A 126 -1.45 -13.73 -14.55
C ASP A 126 -2.57 -14.73 -14.82
N VAL A 127 -3.81 -14.35 -14.50
CA VAL A 127 -5.00 -15.19 -14.65
C VAL A 127 -5.84 -14.82 -15.88
N SER A 128 -5.30 -13.99 -16.77
CA SER A 128 -6.00 -13.51 -17.97
C SER A 128 -6.30 -14.63 -18.97
N LYS A 129 -5.43 -15.63 -19.07
CA LYS A 129 -5.54 -16.72 -20.06
C LYS A 129 -6.25 -17.96 -19.52
N GLU A 130 -5.88 -18.35 -18.31
CA GLU A 130 -6.44 -19.51 -17.63
C GLU A 130 -6.27 -19.39 -16.11
N PRO A 131 -7.08 -20.11 -15.33
CA PRO A 131 -6.91 -20.18 -13.88
C PRO A 131 -5.57 -20.79 -13.47
N TRP A 132 -5.09 -20.39 -12.30
CA TRP A 132 -3.99 -21.06 -11.61
C TRP A 132 -4.51 -21.86 -10.41
N ILE A 133 -4.07 -23.10 -10.29
CA ILE A 133 -4.43 -23.96 -9.15
C ILE A 133 -3.35 -23.82 -8.09
N LEU A 134 -3.67 -23.12 -6.99
CA LEU A 134 -2.84 -23.05 -5.80
C LEU A 134 -3.12 -24.25 -4.90
N SER A 135 -2.09 -25.01 -4.59
CA SER A 135 -2.13 -26.14 -3.64
C SER A 135 -1.38 -25.77 -2.37
N ILE A 136 -2.05 -25.89 -1.23
CA ILE A 136 -1.51 -25.64 0.11
C ILE A 136 -1.52 -26.97 0.86
N PRO A 137 -0.38 -27.47 1.40
CA PRO A 137 -0.33 -28.73 2.15
C PRO A 137 -1.06 -28.66 3.48
N ASP A 138 -1.20 -29.82 4.16
CA ASP A 138 -1.62 -29.82 5.58
C ASP A 138 -0.55 -29.13 6.44
N MET A 139 -0.91 -27.99 6.99
CA MET A 139 -0.03 -27.15 7.81
C MET A 139 0.11 -27.66 9.25
N LYS A 140 -0.48 -28.80 9.59
CA LYS A 140 -0.35 -29.47 10.89
C LYS A 140 -0.63 -28.53 12.08
N ASP A 141 -1.74 -27.82 11.98
CA ASP A 141 -2.18 -26.80 12.95
C ASP A 141 -1.29 -25.55 13.06
N ARG A 142 -0.22 -25.41 12.27
CA ARG A 142 0.61 -24.22 12.22
C ARG A 142 -0.18 -23.03 11.68
N TYR A 143 0.01 -21.85 12.25
CA TYR A 143 -0.57 -20.63 11.70
C TYR A 143 0.07 -20.29 10.36
N PHE A 144 -0.77 -19.96 9.41
CA PHE A 144 -0.38 -19.45 8.09
C PHE A 144 -1.49 -18.60 7.52
N LEU A 145 -1.16 -17.78 6.57
CA LEU A 145 -2.09 -17.03 5.72
C LEU A 145 -1.48 -16.82 4.33
N PHE A 146 -2.33 -16.90 3.30
CA PHE A 146 -1.96 -16.64 1.90
C PHE A 146 -2.87 -15.53 1.35
N PRO A 147 -2.71 -14.27 1.79
CA PRO A 147 -3.48 -13.17 1.22
C PRO A 147 -3.23 -13.08 -0.28
N MET A 148 -4.32 -12.96 -1.03
CA MET A 148 -4.35 -12.77 -2.48
C MET A 148 -4.79 -11.33 -2.74
N LEU A 149 -3.90 -10.55 -3.34
CA LEU A 149 -4.15 -9.14 -3.66
C LEU A 149 -4.48 -9.01 -5.15
N ASP A 150 -5.48 -8.21 -5.46
CA ASP A 150 -5.77 -7.78 -6.81
C ASP A 150 -4.81 -6.67 -7.27
N GLY A 151 -4.90 -6.23 -8.53
CA GLY A 151 -4.08 -5.15 -9.06
C GLY A 151 -4.25 -3.81 -8.33
N TRP A 152 -5.37 -3.62 -7.63
CA TRP A 152 -5.68 -2.43 -6.85
C TRP A 152 -5.24 -2.51 -5.37
N THR A 153 -4.48 -3.54 -5.00
CA THR A 153 -4.02 -3.83 -3.63
C THR A 153 -5.10 -4.29 -2.65
N ASN A 154 -6.33 -4.57 -3.12
CA ASN A 154 -7.32 -5.17 -2.24
C ASN A 154 -6.98 -6.64 -1.99
N VAL A 155 -7.07 -7.06 -0.75
CA VAL A 155 -6.95 -8.47 -0.36
C VAL A 155 -8.31 -9.13 -0.58
N PHE A 156 -8.52 -9.74 -1.75
CA PHE A 156 -9.84 -10.31 -2.09
C PHE A 156 -10.08 -11.69 -1.47
N GLN A 157 -9.01 -12.47 -1.18
CA GLN A 157 -9.09 -13.75 -0.47
C GLN A 157 -7.88 -13.98 0.44
N VAL A 158 -8.08 -14.74 1.51
CA VAL A 158 -7.03 -15.09 2.47
C VAL A 158 -7.22 -16.52 2.95
N PRO A 159 -6.86 -17.57 2.17
CA PRO A 159 -6.80 -18.91 2.76
C PRO A 159 -5.74 -18.95 3.86
N GLY A 160 -6.10 -19.55 4.99
CA GLY A 160 -5.24 -19.57 6.16
C GLY A 160 -5.93 -20.20 7.38
N LYS A 161 -5.18 -20.35 8.48
CA LYS A 161 -5.71 -20.97 9.69
C LYS A 161 -7.01 -20.32 10.17
N ARG A 162 -7.11 -19.00 10.11
CA ARG A 162 -8.30 -18.24 10.54
C ARG A 162 -9.51 -18.51 9.66
N THR A 163 -9.34 -18.62 8.35
CA THR A 163 -10.45 -18.59 7.37
C THR A 163 -10.84 -19.97 6.87
N THR A 164 -9.87 -20.81 6.59
CA THR A 164 -10.07 -22.11 5.91
C THR A 164 -9.50 -23.30 6.67
N GLY A 165 -8.91 -23.07 7.86
CA GLY A 165 -8.28 -24.11 8.66
C GLY A 165 -6.90 -24.52 8.12
N THR A 166 -6.37 -25.63 8.65
CA THR A 166 -4.97 -26.02 8.39
C THR A 166 -4.79 -27.29 7.56
N LYS A 167 -5.88 -27.95 7.16
CA LYS A 167 -5.82 -29.16 6.30
C LYS A 167 -5.36 -28.81 4.89
N ALA A 168 -4.94 -29.81 4.12
CA ALA A 168 -4.58 -29.63 2.73
C ALA A 168 -5.72 -29.02 1.91
N GLN A 169 -5.42 -28.03 1.07
CA GLN A 169 -6.40 -27.18 0.38
C GLN A 169 -5.97 -26.91 -1.05
N LYS A 170 -6.95 -26.77 -1.97
CA LYS A 170 -6.70 -26.43 -3.36
C LYS A 170 -7.67 -25.35 -3.82
N TYR A 171 -7.14 -24.32 -4.45
CA TYR A 171 -7.89 -23.16 -4.94
C TYR A 171 -7.58 -22.87 -6.39
N ALA A 172 -8.62 -22.71 -7.20
CA ALA A 172 -8.49 -22.16 -8.54
C ALA A 172 -8.61 -20.65 -8.46
N ILE A 173 -7.56 -19.92 -8.77
CA ILE A 173 -7.57 -18.47 -8.89
C ILE A 173 -7.95 -18.17 -10.34
N THR A 174 -9.19 -17.69 -10.54
CA THR A 174 -9.77 -17.42 -11.87
C THR A 174 -9.74 -15.92 -12.16
N GLY A 175 -9.59 -15.54 -13.43
CA GLY A 175 -9.69 -14.14 -13.84
C GLY A 175 -11.13 -13.63 -13.88
N PRO A 176 -11.36 -12.32 -13.97
CA PRO A 176 -12.69 -11.71 -13.96
C PRO A 176 -13.58 -12.18 -15.11
N GLY A 177 -13.00 -12.45 -16.29
CA GLY A 177 -13.69 -12.92 -17.49
C GLY A 177 -13.78 -14.43 -17.65
N TRP A 178 -13.19 -15.20 -16.73
CA TRP A 178 -13.16 -16.65 -16.88
C TRP A 178 -14.53 -17.29 -16.62
N SER A 179 -14.88 -18.22 -17.49
CA SER A 179 -16.06 -19.09 -17.35
C SER A 179 -15.70 -20.48 -17.86
N GLY A 180 -15.69 -21.46 -17.00
CA GLY A 180 -15.32 -22.83 -17.34
C GLY A 180 -15.64 -23.79 -16.19
N THR A 181 -15.23 -25.05 -16.34
CA THR A 181 -15.42 -26.07 -15.33
C THR A 181 -14.12 -26.35 -14.60
N LEU A 182 -14.17 -26.36 -13.29
CA LEU A 182 -13.04 -26.67 -12.42
C LEU A 182 -12.99 -28.18 -12.09
N PRO A 183 -11.80 -28.71 -11.80
CA PRO A 183 -11.65 -30.07 -11.32
C PRO A 183 -12.37 -30.28 -9.97
N ALA A 184 -12.85 -31.47 -9.71
CA ALA A 184 -13.47 -31.85 -8.45
C ALA A 184 -12.51 -31.61 -7.26
N GLY A 185 -13.04 -31.08 -6.16
CA GLY A 185 -12.27 -30.81 -4.94
C GLY A 185 -11.40 -29.54 -5.00
N VAL A 186 -11.55 -28.70 -6.02
CA VAL A 186 -10.90 -27.38 -6.15
C VAL A 186 -11.94 -26.30 -5.92
N THR A 187 -11.68 -25.39 -4.97
CA THR A 187 -12.54 -24.26 -4.67
C THR A 187 -12.17 -23.06 -5.55
N GLU A 188 -13.16 -22.40 -6.17
CA GLU A 188 -12.92 -21.19 -6.96
C GLU A 188 -12.69 -19.97 -6.08
N TYR A 189 -11.66 -19.19 -6.42
CA TYR A 189 -11.46 -17.81 -5.96
C TYR A 189 -11.35 -16.88 -7.17
N LYS A 190 -12.45 -16.20 -7.49
CA LYS A 190 -12.50 -15.29 -8.61
C LYS A 190 -11.80 -13.99 -8.27
N ALA A 191 -10.70 -13.71 -9.01
CA ALA A 191 -9.96 -12.47 -8.86
C ALA A 191 -10.69 -11.30 -9.55
N PRO A 192 -10.69 -10.10 -8.95
CA PRO A 192 -11.26 -8.90 -9.57
C PRO A 192 -10.45 -8.38 -10.77
N THR A 193 -9.18 -8.76 -10.87
CA THR A 193 -8.22 -8.33 -11.90
C THR A 193 -7.43 -9.51 -12.44
N ASP A 194 -6.82 -9.33 -13.62
CA ASP A 194 -5.98 -10.38 -14.24
C ASP A 194 -4.62 -10.52 -13.53
N MET A 195 -4.16 -9.48 -12.86
CA MET A 195 -2.96 -9.53 -12.04
C MET A 195 -3.32 -9.92 -10.60
N VAL A 196 -2.67 -10.95 -10.07
CA VAL A 196 -2.83 -11.39 -8.68
C VAL A 196 -1.47 -11.54 -8.00
N TRP A 197 -1.34 -10.98 -6.81
CA TRP A 197 -0.18 -11.16 -5.95
C TRP A 197 -0.55 -12.03 -4.76
N VAL A 198 0.05 -13.21 -4.65
CA VAL A 198 -0.10 -14.09 -3.49
C VAL A 198 1.07 -13.87 -2.54
N LEU A 199 0.80 -13.35 -1.36
CA LEU A 199 1.81 -12.94 -0.38
C LEU A 199 1.75 -13.84 0.87
N GLY A 200 2.05 -15.13 0.68
CA GLY A 200 1.94 -16.15 1.72
C GLY A 200 2.93 -15.96 2.87
N ARG A 201 2.46 -16.21 4.08
CA ARG A 201 3.24 -16.18 5.32
C ARG A 201 2.96 -17.44 6.12
N ILE A 202 4.00 -18.11 6.58
CA ILE A 202 3.93 -19.30 7.44
C ILE A 202 4.67 -18.98 8.74
N TYR A 203 3.99 -19.12 9.88
CA TYR A 203 4.60 -18.92 11.20
C TYR A 203 5.87 -19.75 11.35
N CYS A 204 6.91 -19.12 11.88
CA CYS A 204 8.17 -19.73 12.21
C CYS A 204 8.63 -19.28 13.61
N ALA A 205 9.15 -20.20 14.41
CA ALA A 205 9.66 -19.88 15.74
C ALA A 205 11.11 -19.36 15.71
N GLY A 206 11.81 -19.45 14.56
CA GLY A 206 13.18 -18.99 14.39
C GLY A 206 14.24 -19.94 14.90
N THR A 207 13.89 -21.18 15.30
CA THR A 207 14.89 -22.22 15.65
C THR A 207 15.31 -23.01 14.41
N PRO A 208 16.51 -23.63 14.39
CA PRO A 208 16.96 -24.44 13.28
C PRO A 208 15.96 -25.56 12.90
N GLU A 209 15.37 -26.22 13.90
CA GLU A 209 14.38 -27.29 13.72
C GLU A 209 13.10 -26.75 13.10
N ASP A 210 12.67 -25.57 13.54
CA ASP A 210 11.43 -24.97 13.02
C ASP A 210 11.62 -24.38 11.63
N TYR A 211 12.78 -23.81 11.33
CA TYR A 211 13.14 -23.45 9.94
C TYR A 211 13.01 -24.66 9.02
N LYS A 212 13.62 -25.80 9.39
CA LYS A 212 13.53 -27.04 8.60
C LYS A 212 12.09 -27.49 8.40
N ALA A 213 11.26 -27.42 9.44
CA ALA A 213 9.83 -27.77 9.36
C ALA A 213 9.07 -26.84 8.42
N VAL A 214 9.30 -25.52 8.49
CA VAL A 214 8.64 -24.54 7.62
C VAL A 214 9.13 -24.67 6.18
N HIS A 215 10.41 -24.93 5.94
CA HIS A 215 10.95 -25.18 4.60
C HIS A 215 10.24 -26.34 3.94
N ALA A 216 10.05 -27.46 4.65
CA ALA A 216 9.33 -28.62 4.14
C ALA A 216 7.88 -28.32 3.77
N LEU A 217 7.22 -27.39 4.47
CA LEU A 217 5.88 -26.89 4.12
C LEU A 217 5.92 -25.97 2.90
N GLN A 218 6.86 -25.02 2.86
CA GLN A 218 7.05 -24.13 1.71
C GLN A 218 7.30 -24.90 0.42
N ASP A 219 8.07 -25.99 0.47
CA ASP A 219 8.41 -26.82 -0.71
C ASP A 219 7.19 -27.54 -1.29
N GLN A 220 6.17 -27.80 -0.48
CA GLN A 220 4.91 -28.42 -0.90
C GLN A 220 3.86 -27.43 -1.41
N VAL A 221 4.05 -26.11 -1.14
CA VAL A 221 3.18 -25.10 -1.74
C VAL A 221 3.49 -24.99 -3.23
N ALA A 222 2.46 -25.17 -4.06
CA ALA A 222 2.60 -25.16 -5.50
C ALA A 222 1.49 -24.34 -6.18
N ALA A 223 1.80 -23.71 -7.30
CA ALA A 223 0.84 -23.13 -8.22
C ALA A 223 1.09 -23.67 -9.62
N VAL A 224 0.06 -24.16 -10.29
CA VAL A 224 0.15 -24.66 -11.65
C VAL A 224 -1.01 -24.10 -12.50
N PRO A 225 -0.82 -23.80 -13.79
CA PRO A 225 -1.93 -23.44 -14.66
C PRO A 225 -2.94 -24.60 -14.77
N LEU A 226 -4.22 -24.27 -14.93
CA LEU A 226 -5.29 -25.28 -14.99
C LEU A 226 -5.04 -26.34 -16.06
N SER A 227 -4.48 -25.97 -17.22
CA SER A 227 -4.15 -26.86 -18.32
C SER A 227 -3.09 -27.93 -17.96
N ALA A 228 -2.25 -27.63 -16.94
CA ALA A 228 -1.23 -28.55 -16.42
C ALA A 228 -1.66 -29.29 -15.15
N TYR A 229 -2.83 -28.99 -14.59
CA TYR A 229 -3.28 -29.61 -13.36
C TYR A 229 -3.42 -31.11 -13.47
N GLY A 230 -2.86 -31.84 -12.51
CA GLY A 230 -2.85 -33.34 -12.52
C GLY A 230 -1.78 -33.96 -13.42
N LYS A 231 -0.91 -33.16 -14.05
CA LYS A 231 0.19 -33.62 -14.90
C LYS A 231 1.55 -33.11 -14.32
N PRO A 232 2.67 -33.75 -14.71
CA PRO A 232 3.98 -33.18 -14.46
C PRO A 232 4.07 -31.76 -15.06
N TYR A 233 4.49 -30.80 -14.26
CA TYR A 233 4.63 -29.40 -14.66
C TYR A 233 5.99 -28.86 -14.22
N THR A 234 6.73 -28.34 -15.18
CA THR A 234 7.98 -27.61 -14.94
C THR A 234 7.76 -26.20 -15.45
N PRO A 235 7.83 -25.19 -14.56
CA PRO A 235 7.70 -23.79 -14.98
C PRO A 235 8.81 -23.43 -15.99
N ALA A 236 8.47 -22.66 -17.01
CA ALA A 236 9.46 -22.10 -17.92
C ALA A 236 10.36 -21.09 -17.18
N PRO A 237 11.64 -20.94 -17.58
CA PRO A 237 12.48 -19.85 -17.10
C PRO A 237 11.81 -18.49 -17.31
N GLY A 238 12.06 -17.56 -16.39
CA GLY A 238 11.57 -16.19 -16.51
C GLY A 238 12.25 -15.45 -17.67
N LYS A 239 11.54 -14.49 -18.21
CA LYS A 239 12.13 -13.52 -19.15
C LYS A 239 12.71 -12.35 -18.36
N THR A 240 13.96 -12.01 -18.64
CA THR A 240 14.64 -10.87 -18.03
C THR A 240 14.77 -9.73 -19.04
N ASP A 241 14.62 -8.52 -18.55
CA ASP A 241 14.92 -7.29 -19.29
C ASP A 241 16.08 -6.58 -18.57
N SER A 242 17.24 -6.59 -19.20
CA SER A 242 18.46 -5.93 -18.65
C SER A 242 18.39 -4.41 -18.66
N ALA A 243 17.47 -3.84 -19.44
CA ALA A 243 17.25 -2.39 -19.48
C ALA A 243 16.25 -1.90 -18.42
N MET A 244 15.62 -2.81 -17.69
CA MET A 244 14.66 -2.47 -16.63
C MET A 244 15.34 -1.74 -15.48
N ASP A 245 14.76 -0.64 -15.02
CA ASP A 245 15.16 0.00 -13.78
C ASP A 245 14.81 -0.93 -12.59
N MET A 246 15.82 -1.30 -11.81
CA MET A 246 15.69 -2.21 -10.67
C MET A 246 15.69 -1.48 -9.32
N LYS A 247 15.59 -0.14 -9.32
CA LYS A 247 15.41 0.65 -8.10
C LYS A 247 14.11 0.29 -7.39
N ALA A 248 13.96 0.77 -6.16
CA ALA A 248 12.74 0.58 -5.39
C ALA A 248 11.50 1.02 -6.20
N PRO A 249 10.46 0.19 -6.31
CA PRO A 249 9.28 0.49 -7.13
C PRO A 249 8.63 1.83 -6.82
N ARG A 250 8.52 2.19 -5.54
CA ARG A 250 7.99 3.48 -5.10
C ARG A 250 8.77 4.65 -5.70
N ASP A 251 10.09 4.58 -5.73
CA ASP A 251 10.93 5.67 -6.23
C ASP A 251 10.78 5.81 -7.74
N GLN A 252 10.66 4.69 -8.47
CA GLN A 252 10.38 4.70 -9.91
C GLN A 252 9.03 5.37 -10.21
N VAL A 253 7.97 4.98 -9.49
CA VAL A 253 6.62 5.57 -9.66
C VAL A 253 6.63 7.05 -9.35
N ASN A 254 7.29 7.46 -8.28
CA ASN A 254 7.36 8.86 -7.86
C ASN A 254 8.19 9.74 -8.79
N ALA A 255 9.10 9.14 -9.57
CA ALA A 255 9.90 9.86 -10.57
C ALA A 255 9.18 10.03 -11.92
N MET A 256 8.03 9.37 -12.16
CA MET A 256 7.30 9.49 -13.41
C MET A 256 6.70 10.89 -13.58
N ASP A 257 6.82 11.46 -14.78
CA ASP A 257 6.01 12.61 -15.16
C ASP A 257 4.52 12.21 -15.37
N GLY A 258 3.64 13.21 -15.41
CA GLY A 258 2.19 12.96 -15.51
C GLY A 258 1.79 12.20 -16.78
N ALA A 259 2.42 12.48 -17.93
CA ALA A 259 2.08 11.81 -19.19
C ALA A 259 2.46 10.34 -19.17
N THR A 260 3.67 10.02 -18.70
CA THR A 260 4.18 8.65 -18.53
C THR A 260 3.32 7.87 -17.53
N TYR A 261 3.03 8.48 -16.38
CA TYR A 261 2.22 7.87 -15.33
C TYR A 261 0.82 7.50 -15.81
N PHE A 262 0.11 8.45 -16.42
CA PHE A 262 -1.28 8.21 -16.85
C PHE A 262 -1.36 7.33 -18.10
N LYS A 263 -0.32 7.33 -18.96
CA LYS A 263 -0.23 6.35 -20.05
C LYS A 263 -0.14 4.93 -19.52
N LEU A 264 0.75 4.68 -18.55
CA LEU A 264 0.86 3.39 -17.89
C LEU A 264 -0.46 3.02 -17.18
N PHE A 265 -1.05 3.95 -16.46
CA PHE A 265 -2.33 3.72 -15.77
C PHE A 265 -3.44 3.30 -16.76
N ALA A 266 -3.61 4.01 -17.88
CA ALA A 266 -4.60 3.67 -18.90
C ALA A 266 -4.36 2.28 -19.52
N GLU A 267 -3.08 1.91 -19.73
CA GLU A 267 -2.74 0.57 -20.18
C GLU A 267 -3.15 -0.51 -19.18
N LEU A 268 -2.90 -0.26 -17.89
CA LEU A 268 -3.27 -1.18 -16.82
C LEU A 268 -4.78 -1.34 -16.65
N LEU A 269 -5.57 -0.30 -16.95
CA LEU A 269 -7.03 -0.36 -16.89
C LEU A 269 -7.65 -1.34 -17.89
N LYS A 270 -6.93 -1.77 -18.92
CA LYS A 270 -7.40 -2.74 -19.91
C LYS A 270 -7.57 -4.15 -19.32
N THR A 271 -6.74 -4.50 -18.36
CA THR A 271 -6.71 -5.84 -17.74
C THR A 271 -7.03 -5.82 -16.25
N ASN A 272 -7.12 -4.63 -15.65
CA ASN A 272 -7.44 -4.44 -14.25
C ASN A 272 -8.60 -3.42 -14.12
N PRO A 273 -9.83 -3.82 -14.43
CA PRO A 273 -10.95 -2.91 -14.48
C PRO A 273 -11.22 -2.27 -13.12
N PRO A 274 -11.74 -1.02 -13.10
CA PRO A 274 -12.30 -0.41 -11.90
C PRO A 274 -13.44 -1.24 -11.33
N SER A 275 -13.68 -1.13 -10.03
CA SER A 275 -14.89 -1.68 -9.41
C SER A 275 -16.13 -0.87 -9.81
N ALA A 276 -17.31 -1.44 -9.64
CA ALA A 276 -18.56 -0.72 -9.89
C ALA A 276 -18.72 0.54 -8.99
N GLU A 277 -18.16 0.49 -7.77
CA GLU A 277 -18.18 1.62 -6.84
C GLU A 277 -17.31 2.79 -7.31
N ASP A 278 -16.35 2.55 -8.22
CA ASP A 278 -15.46 3.56 -8.76
C ASP A 278 -16.11 4.42 -9.89
N ALA A 279 -17.36 4.16 -10.27
CA ALA A 279 -18.04 4.90 -11.35
C ALA A 279 -17.93 6.43 -11.25
N PRO A 280 -18.04 7.08 -10.07
CA PRO A 280 -17.82 8.52 -9.94
C PRO A 280 -16.39 8.96 -10.27
N MET A 281 -15.38 8.14 -9.93
CA MET A 281 -13.98 8.41 -10.28
C MET A 281 -13.75 8.21 -11.77
N VAL A 282 -14.30 7.15 -12.36
CA VAL A 282 -14.23 6.89 -13.82
C VAL A 282 -14.82 8.06 -14.61
N ALA A 283 -15.92 8.65 -14.15
CA ALA A 283 -16.50 9.85 -14.77
C ALA A 283 -15.55 11.07 -14.67
N LYS A 284 -14.78 11.23 -13.58
CA LYS A 284 -13.75 12.27 -13.48
C LYS A 284 -12.59 11.99 -14.43
N LEU A 285 -12.11 10.73 -14.51
CA LEU A 285 -11.02 10.33 -15.41
C LEU A 285 -11.32 10.67 -16.87
N ALA A 286 -12.55 10.45 -17.31
CA ALA A 286 -12.99 10.76 -18.68
C ALA A 286 -12.81 12.26 -19.03
N LYS A 287 -12.97 13.18 -18.06
CA LYS A 287 -12.76 14.62 -18.27
C LYS A 287 -11.32 15.00 -18.58
N ILE A 288 -10.34 14.16 -18.21
CA ILE A 288 -8.93 14.34 -18.51
C ILE A 288 -8.42 13.33 -19.56
N GLY A 289 -9.35 12.72 -20.33
CA GLY A 289 -9.03 11.86 -21.46
C GLY A 289 -8.66 10.43 -21.11
N ILE A 290 -8.87 9.98 -19.85
CA ILE A 290 -8.60 8.61 -19.44
C ILE A 290 -9.93 7.83 -19.39
N VAL A 291 -10.06 6.85 -20.27
CA VAL A 291 -11.26 6.01 -20.38
C VAL A 291 -10.83 4.53 -20.28
N PRO A 292 -11.40 3.74 -19.34
CA PRO A 292 -11.06 2.32 -19.24
C PRO A 292 -11.21 1.59 -20.58
N GLY A 293 -10.23 0.77 -20.93
CA GLY A 293 -10.19 0.01 -22.18
C GLY A 293 -9.70 0.80 -23.41
N GLN A 294 -9.43 2.10 -23.29
CA GLN A 294 -8.92 2.94 -24.37
C GLN A 294 -7.44 3.32 -24.16
N ASP A 295 -6.76 3.64 -25.27
CA ASP A 295 -5.41 4.21 -25.22
C ASP A 295 -5.45 5.67 -24.75
N PHE A 296 -4.48 6.04 -23.94
CA PHE A 296 -4.26 7.42 -23.51
C PHE A 296 -3.04 8.01 -24.20
N ASP A 297 -3.22 9.20 -24.78
CA ASP A 297 -2.17 9.97 -25.44
C ASP A 297 -2.27 11.44 -25.00
N ALA A 298 -1.35 11.85 -24.13
CA ALA A 298 -1.31 13.22 -23.61
C ALA A 298 -1.10 14.27 -24.72
N ALA A 299 -0.48 13.90 -25.86
CA ALA A 299 -0.24 14.81 -26.98
C ALA A 299 -1.54 15.15 -27.74
N LYS A 300 -2.59 14.36 -27.61
CA LYS A 300 -3.89 14.59 -28.23
C LYS A 300 -4.85 15.41 -27.36
N LEU A 301 -4.46 15.71 -26.14
CA LEU A 301 -5.29 16.49 -25.24
C LEU A 301 -5.25 17.97 -25.57
N GLU A 302 -6.32 18.67 -25.21
CA GLU A 302 -6.30 20.12 -25.20
C GLU A 302 -5.17 20.64 -24.29
N SER A 303 -4.47 21.69 -24.74
CA SER A 303 -3.28 22.22 -24.05
C SER A 303 -3.49 22.51 -22.56
N ALA A 304 -4.65 23.05 -22.17
CA ALA A 304 -4.98 23.32 -20.79
C ALA A 304 -5.08 22.03 -19.95
N VAL A 305 -5.70 20.97 -20.50
CA VAL A 305 -5.80 19.67 -19.85
C VAL A 305 -4.43 19.00 -19.72
N ALA A 306 -3.64 19.02 -20.78
CA ALA A 306 -2.28 18.46 -20.76
C ALA A 306 -1.38 19.12 -19.70
N LYS A 307 -1.46 20.47 -19.57
CA LYS A 307 -0.74 21.21 -18.51
C LYS A 307 -1.22 20.82 -17.11
N GLY A 308 -2.52 20.70 -16.90
CA GLY A 308 -3.10 20.25 -15.62
C GLY A 308 -2.58 18.87 -15.23
N ILE A 309 -2.55 17.91 -16.17
CA ILE A 309 -1.99 16.57 -15.98
C ILE A 309 -0.50 16.62 -15.62
N ALA A 310 0.28 17.39 -16.35
CA ALA A 310 1.73 17.52 -16.11
C ALA A 310 2.04 18.10 -14.71
N ALA A 311 1.18 18.96 -14.18
CA ALA A 311 1.35 19.59 -12.88
C ALA A 311 0.83 18.76 -11.68
N ALA A 312 0.20 17.59 -11.91
CA ALA A 312 -0.48 16.83 -10.89
C ALA A 312 0.41 15.93 -9.99
N PRO A 313 1.50 15.27 -10.49
CA PRO A 313 2.19 14.23 -9.72
C PRO A 313 2.70 14.72 -8.37
N LYS A 314 3.46 15.82 -8.33
CA LYS A 314 4.06 16.31 -7.08
C LYS A 314 3.04 16.71 -6.02
N PRO A 315 2.00 17.52 -6.31
CA PRO A 315 0.95 17.80 -5.34
C PRO A 315 0.19 16.54 -4.86
N ALA A 316 -0.01 15.54 -5.74
CA ALA A 316 -0.64 14.30 -5.36
C ALA A 316 0.22 13.49 -4.38
N GLN A 317 1.52 13.38 -4.64
CA GLN A 317 2.48 12.74 -3.74
C GLN A 317 2.54 13.43 -2.38
N GLU A 318 2.55 14.76 -2.36
CA GLU A 318 2.45 15.53 -1.12
C GLU A 318 1.16 15.21 -0.34
N LYS A 319 0.01 15.18 -1.02
CA LYS A 319 -1.27 14.78 -0.40
C LYS A 319 -1.25 13.36 0.15
N ILE A 320 -0.61 12.40 -0.53
CA ILE A 320 -0.44 11.02 -0.04
C ILE A 320 0.43 11.01 1.22
N SER A 321 1.59 11.66 1.18
CA SER A 321 2.58 11.60 2.27
C SER A 321 2.10 12.24 3.57
N VAL A 322 1.22 13.25 3.50
CA VAL A 322 0.68 13.93 4.68
C VAL A 322 -0.67 13.37 5.17
N TYR A 323 -1.24 12.39 4.45
CA TYR A 323 -2.57 11.86 4.75
C TYR A 323 -2.70 11.25 6.15
N LEU A 324 -1.59 10.84 6.77
CA LEU A 324 -1.61 10.22 8.10
C LEU A 324 -2.39 11.05 9.14
N LYS A 325 -2.24 12.38 9.13
CA LYS A 325 -2.97 13.27 10.05
C LYS A 325 -4.49 13.20 9.82
N GLU A 326 -4.91 13.17 8.56
CA GLU A 326 -6.30 13.03 8.18
C GLU A 326 -6.83 11.62 8.49
N ALA A 327 -6.02 10.58 8.28
CA ALA A 327 -6.36 9.20 8.58
C ALA A 327 -6.70 8.99 10.07
N ILE A 328 -6.05 9.70 10.98
CA ILE A 328 -6.39 9.69 12.41
C ILE A 328 -7.77 10.33 12.64
N VAL A 329 -8.04 11.46 11.99
CA VAL A 329 -9.33 12.17 12.13
C VAL A 329 -10.49 11.37 11.52
N THR A 330 -10.27 10.71 10.38
CA THR A 330 -11.29 9.88 9.70
C THR A 330 -11.45 8.49 10.32
N GLY A 331 -10.57 8.11 11.27
CA GLY A 331 -10.56 6.78 11.89
C GLY A 331 -9.99 5.68 10.98
N ASP A 332 -9.29 6.02 9.90
CA ASP A 332 -8.54 5.07 9.09
C ASP A 332 -7.26 4.62 9.81
N ALA A 333 -6.73 5.47 10.67
CA ALA A 333 -5.67 5.17 11.63
C ALA A 333 -6.13 5.51 13.06
N LYS A 334 -5.57 4.82 14.04
CA LYS A 334 -5.81 5.05 15.47
C LYS A 334 -4.48 5.31 16.18
N VAL A 335 -4.53 6.15 17.21
CA VAL A 335 -3.41 6.37 18.13
C VAL A 335 -3.90 6.05 19.53
N GLU A 336 -3.32 5.02 20.16
CA GLU A 336 -3.66 4.58 21.51
C GLU A 336 -2.38 4.38 22.32
N ASN A 337 -2.24 5.09 23.45
CA ASN A 337 -1.08 4.99 24.34
C ASN A 337 0.29 5.16 23.64
N GLY A 338 0.38 6.07 22.66
CA GLY A 338 1.58 6.29 21.86
C GLY A 338 1.80 5.28 20.72
N TRP A 339 0.87 4.36 20.48
CA TRP A 339 0.90 3.40 19.37
C TRP A 339 -0.02 3.84 18.24
N LEU A 340 0.54 4.01 17.05
CA LEU A 340 -0.17 4.27 15.80
C LEU A 340 -0.42 2.97 15.07
N PHE A 341 -1.66 2.72 14.61
CA PHE A 341 -1.98 1.59 13.74
C PHE A 341 -3.14 1.90 12.80
N PHE A 342 -3.15 1.24 11.66
CA PHE A 342 -4.18 1.38 10.65
C PHE A 342 -5.28 0.35 10.87
N SER A 343 -6.53 0.81 10.92
CA SER A 343 -7.71 -0.02 11.17
C SER A 343 -8.45 -0.39 9.89
N LYS A 344 -8.14 0.25 8.76
CA LYS A 344 -8.75 0.00 7.45
C LYS A 344 -7.66 -0.29 6.42
N THR A 345 -7.24 -1.55 6.35
CA THR A 345 -6.23 -2.05 5.41
C THR A 345 -6.75 -3.27 4.65
N GLY A 346 -6.20 -3.51 3.46
CA GLY A 346 -6.50 -4.70 2.65
C GLY A 346 -7.87 -4.69 1.97
N LEU A 347 -8.83 -3.91 2.40
CA LEU A 347 -10.10 -3.61 1.73
C LEU A 347 -10.41 -2.13 1.92
N TYR A 348 -10.45 -1.39 0.85
CA TYR A 348 -10.46 0.07 0.91
C TYR A 348 -11.75 0.70 0.37
N GLY A 349 -12.54 -0.03 -0.45
CA GLY A 349 -13.69 0.53 -1.15
C GLY A 349 -13.28 1.78 -1.91
N THR A 350 -14.01 2.87 -1.73
CA THR A 350 -13.73 4.18 -2.34
C THR A 350 -12.78 5.07 -1.52
N GLY A 351 -12.14 4.52 -0.50
CA GLY A 351 -11.13 5.21 0.31
C GLY A 351 -9.79 5.38 -0.41
N TYR A 352 -9.79 6.04 -1.57
CA TYR A 352 -8.62 6.12 -2.48
C TYR A 352 -7.37 6.70 -1.85
N ARG A 353 -7.52 7.73 -0.99
CA ARG A 353 -6.38 8.35 -0.31
C ARG A 353 -5.77 7.43 0.73
N ASN A 354 -6.60 6.74 1.51
CA ASN A 354 -6.13 5.71 2.44
C ASN A 354 -5.40 4.59 1.70
N ARG A 355 -5.98 4.07 0.60
CA ARG A 355 -5.37 3.04 -0.24
C ARG A 355 -4.02 3.49 -0.81
N ALA A 356 -3.93 4.72 -1.32
CA ALA A 356 -2.68 5.28 -1.83
C ALA A 356 -1.62 5.42 -0.73
N MET A 357 -2.00 5.91 0.45
CA MET A 357 -1.10 6.07 1.59
C MET A 357 -0.61 4.72 2.12
N ILE A 358 -1.50 3.72 2.27
CA ILE A 358 -1.07 2.37 2.65
C ILE A 358 -0.13 1.77 1.60
N THR A 359 -0.39 2.00 0.30
CA THR A 359 0.52 1.58 -0.78
C THR A 359 1.89 2.25 -0.66
N TRP A 360 1.92 3.54 -0.31
CA TRP A 360 3.16 4.31 -0.16
C TRP A 360 4.04 3.81 0.99
N TYR A 361 3.43 3.48 2.13
CA TYR A 361 4.16 3.12 3.36
C TYR A 361 4.26 1.62 3.62
N GLY A 362 3.30 0.82 3.15
CA GLY A 362 3.19 -0.60 3.50
C GLY A 362 2.44 -1.42 2.46
N LEU A 363 2.90 -1.38 1.20
CA LEU A 363 2.35 -2.20 0.12
C LEU A 363 2.27 -3.68 0.54
N GLY A 364 1.13 -4.32 0.30
CA GLY A 364 0.91 -5.71 0.69
C GLY A 364 0.33 -5.85 2.11
N ALA A 365 -0.31 -4.80 2.64
CA ALA A 365 -0.96 -4.83 3.94
C ALA A 365 -2.07 -5.89 4.01
N ASN A 366 -2.14 -6.58 5.14
CA ASN A 366 -3.19 -7.56 5.43
C ASN A 366 -4.52 -6.88 5.80
N ARG A 367 -5.61 -7.66 5.79
CA ARG A 367 -6.84 -7.26 6.47
C ARG A 367 -6.60 -7.20 7.98
N PRO A 368 -7.22 -6.28 8.73
CA PRO A 368 -7.01 -6.16 10.17
C PRO A 368 -7.32 -7.44 10.95
N GLN A 369 -8.29 -8.25 10.50
CA GLN A 369 -8.62 -9.55 11.10
C GLN A 369 -7.49 -10.58 10.96
N ASP A 370 -6.61 -10.41 9.97
CA ASP A 370 -5.47 -11.30 9.73
C ASP A 370 -4.22 -10.84 10.47
N ALA A 371 -3.94 -9.52 10.46
CA ALA A 371 -2.83 -8.94 11.21
C ALA A 371 -2.97 -7.42 11.38
N VAL A 372 -2.57 -6.92 12.56
CA VAL A 372 -2.48 -5.50 12.89
C VAL A 372 -1.06 -5.18 13.35
N TYR A 373 -0.57 -3.99 12.97
CA TYR A 373 0.82 -3.58 13.18
C TYR A 373 0.93 -2.24 13.93
N PRO A 374 0.61 -2.18 15.24
CA PRO A 374 0.84 -0.97 16.04
C PRO A 374 2.32 -0.61 16.07
N THR A 375 2.65 0.64 15.73
CA THR A 375 4.01 1.16 15.72
C THR A 375 4.11 2.33 16.70
N SER A 376 5.16 2.37 17.49
CA SER A 376 5.44 3.45 18.43
C SER A 376 6.87 3.93 18.25
N GLU A 377 7.02 5.24 18.01
CA GLU A 377 8.31 5.91 17.83
C GLU A 377 8.67 6.80 19.03
N GLY A 378 7.76 6.91 20.00
CA GLY A 378 7.91 7.72 21.18
C GLY A 378 6.71 7.63 22.12
N PRO A 379 6.80 8.14 23.34
CA PRO A 379 5.71 8.15 24.31
C PRO A 379 4.50 8.96 23.80
N ASP A 380 4.74 9.89 22.90
CA ASP A 380 3.75 10.63 22.14
C ASP A 380 4.28 10.90 20.70
N ILE A 381 3.44 11.42 19.81
CA ILE A 381 3.80 11.67 18.40
C ILE A 381 4.88 12.74 18.20
N LEU A 382 5.24 13.49 19.23
CA LEU A 382 6.21 14.59 19.17
C LEU A 382 7.58 14.19 19.74
N LYS A 383 7.62 13.16 20.59
CA LYS A 383 8.85 12.73 21.28
C LYS A 383 9.29 11.38 20.73
N LYS A 384 10.57 11.23 20.50
CA LYS A 384 11.17 9.96 20.08
C LYS A 384 11.73 9.20 21.29
N TYR A 385 11.69 7.86 21.23
CA TYR A 385 12.43 7.05 22.18
C TYR A 385 13.94 7.24 21.96
N SER A 386 14.70 7.10 23.04
CA SER A 386 16.16 7.14 23.01
C SER A 386 16.70 6.06 23.94
N GLY A 387 17.69 5.30 23.48
CA GLY A 387 18.35 4.28 24.30
C GLY A 387 19.16 4.80 25.46
N ALA A 388 19.38 6.12 25.54
CA ALA A 388 19.90 6.77 26.75
C ALA A 388 18.94 6.67 27.96
N ASN A 389 17.69 6.35 27.72
CA ASN A 389 16.66 6.19 28.74
C ASN A 389 16.27 4.70 28.88
N LYS A 390 15.66 4.38 30.02
CA LYS A 390 15.06 3.08 30.29
C LYS A 390 13.55 3.20 30.21
N TYR A 391 12.89 2.19 29.65
CA TYR A 391 11.44 2.15 29.53
C TYR A 391 10.88 0.82 29.99
N VAL A 392 9.61 0.83 30.40
CA VAL A 392 8.86 -0.36 30.83
C VAL A 392 7.50 -0.35 30.14
N MET A 393 7.14 -1.49 29.55
CA MET A 393 5.75 -1.81 29.17
C MET A 393 5.18 -2.73 30.25
N HIS A 394 4.14 -2.28 30.93
CA HIS A 394 3.46 -3.06 31.97
C HIS A 394 2.18 -3.69 31.40
N PHE A 395 2.03 -4.99 31.57
CA PHE A 395 0.85 -5.75 31.22
C PHE A 395 0.24 -6.32 32.50
N ASN A 396 -0.97 -5.90 32.86
CA ASN A 396 -1.69 -6.50 33.98
C ASN A 396 -1.91 -8.00 33.75
N LYS A 397 -2.20 -8.73 34.81
CA LYS A 397 -2.49 -10.16 34.70
C LYS A 397 -3.64 -10.42 33.71
N GLY A 398 -3.33 -11.20 32.66
CA GLY A 398 -4.31 -11.56 31.61
C GLY A 398 -4.50 -10.51 30.51
N GLU A 399 -3.76 -9.38 30.54
CA GLU A 399 -3.90 -8.29 29.56
C GLU A 399 -2.78 -8.28 28.48
N MET A 400 -2.08 -9.41 28.29
CA MET A 400 -1.17 -9.55 27.15
C MET A 400 -1.91 -9.36 25.83
N PRO A 401 -1.21 -9.00 24.72
CA PRO A 401 -1.87 -8.71 23.45
C PRO A 401 -2.82 -9.83 22.99
N PRO A 402 -4.11 -9.54 22.75
CA PRO A 402 -5.14 -10.54 22.46
C PRO A 402 -5.09 -11.00 21.01
N ALA A 403 -4.31 -12.03 20.73
CA ALA A 403 -4.19 -12.67 19.43
C ALA A 403 -4.48 -14.17 19.55
N ASP A 404 -5.34 -14.72 18.66
CA ASP A 404 -5.66 -16.14 18.64
C ASP A 404 -4.55 -16.97 17.98
N ALA A 405 -3.68 -16.35 17.18
CA ALA A 405 -2.47 -16.99 16.67
C ALA A 405 -1.25 -16.65 17.55
N PHE A 406 -0.69 -15.48 17.42
CA PHE A 406 0.45 -15.01 18.19
C PHE A 406 0.63 -13.48 18.06
N TRP A 407 1.45 -12.95 18.95
CA TRP A 407 1.86 -11.56 18.90
C TRP A 407 3.38 -11.44 19.10
N SER A 408 3.96 -10.34 18.66
CA SER A 408 5.35 -9.95 18.90
C SER A 408 5.48 -8.43 19.07
N ILE A 409 6.55 -8.00 19.72
CA ILE A 409 7.02 -6.60 19.76
C ILE A 409 8.47 -6.62 19.30
N THR A 410 8.75 -5.96 18.19
CA THR A 410 10.06 -5.93 17.55
C THR A 410 10.71 -4.58 17.78
N MET A 411 12.02 -4.61 18.10
CA MET A 411 12.89 -3.45 18.21
C MET A 411 13.53 -3.15 16.86
N TYR A 412 13.49 -1.87 16.46
CA TYR A 412 14.20 -1.35 15.30
C TYR A 412 14.97 -0.08 15.66
N ASP A 413 15.99 0.23 14.86
CA ASP A 413 16.58 1.56 14.85
C ASP A 413 15.60 2.62 14.29
N LYS A 414 16.03 3.88 14.22
CA LYS A 414 15.24 4.99 13.67
C LYS A 414 14.88 4.84 12.20
N ASP A 415 15.58 3.98 11.45
CA ASP A 415 15.42 3.72 10.03
C ASP A 415 14.67 2.40 9.77
N TYR A 416 14.13 1.79 10.82
CA TYR A 416 13.35 0.54 10.81
C TYR A 416 14.15 -0.71 10.45
N PHE A 417 15.43 -0.82 10.87
CA PHE A 417 16.24 -2.03 10.73
C PHE A 417 16.52 -2.68 12.08
N PHE A 418 16.83 -3.97 12.07
CA PHE A 418 17.23 -4.67 13.26
C PHE A 418 18.53 -4.09 13.83
N VAL A 419 18.64 -4.10 15.16
CA VAL A 419 19.80 -3.57 15.88
C VAL A 419 20.59 -4.72 16.50
N PRO A 420 21.91 -4.84 16.21
CA PRO A 420 22.76 -5.81 16.90
C PRO A 420 22.69 -5.62 18.41
N ASN A 421 22.62 -6.72 19.15
CA ASN A 421 22.58 -6.67 20.61
C ASN A 421 23.22 -7.93 21.23
N PRO A 422 23.66 -7.87 22.51
CA PRO A 422 24.47 -8.92 23.12
C PRO A 422 23.82 -10.31 23.22
N ILE A 423 22.49 -10.38 23.16
CA ILE A 423 21.71 -11.63 23.30
C ILE A 423 20.99 -12.03 22.01
N ASN A 424 21.29 -11.36 20.89
CA ASN A 424 20.63 -11.59 19.58
C ASN A 424 19.10 -11.63 19.66
N ARG A 425 18.52 -10.77 20.52
CA ARG A 425 17.07 -10.67 20.72
C ARG A 425 16.54 -9.42 20.05
N TYR A 426 15.83 -9.57 18.93
CA TYR A 426 15.25 -8.49 18.16
C TYR A 426 13.76 -8.31 18.45
N THR A 427 13.15 -9.31 19.11
CA THR A 427 11.73 -9.33 19.41
C THR A 427 11.44 -10.03 20.73
N VAL A 428 10.39 -9.58 21.43
CA VAL A 428 9.69 -10.31 22.47
C VAL A 428 8.30 -10.67 21.98
N SER A 429 7.78 -11.82 22.38
CA SER A 429 6.54 -12.36 21.77
C SER A 429 5.83 -13.35 22.66
N SER A 430 4.67 -13.83 22.25
CA SER A 430 3.95 -14.93 22.88
C SER A 430 4.77 -16.24 23.00
N ARG A 431 5.91 -16.34 22.30
CA ARG A 431 6.86 -17.47 22.40
C ARG A 431 7.72 -17.43 23.67
N ASN A 432 7.89 -16.23 24.25
CA ASN A 432 8.78 -16.05 25.39
C ASN A 432 8.15 -16.55 26.68
N LYS A 433 8.99 -17.13 27.54
CA LYS A 433 8.62 -17.44 28.92
C LYS A 433 8.94 -16.20 29.78
N PHE A 434 7.99 -15.28 29.86
CA PHE A 434 8.16 -14.11 30.71
C PHE A 434 8.17 -14.49 32.21
N LYS A 435 8.98 -13.77 32.98
CA LYS A 435 8.94 -13.79 34.43
C LYS A 435 7.84 -12.82 34.89
N ALA A 436 6.79 -13.35 35.47
CA ALA A 436 5.71 -12.56 36.04
C ALA A 436 6.09 -11.94 37.38
N ASN A 437 5.50 -10.83 37.71
CA ASN A 437 5.52 -10.20 39.02
C ASN A 437 4.68 -11.01 40.02
N ALA A 438 4.73 -10.67 41.31
CA ALA A 438 4.04 -11.37 42.38
C ALA A 438 2.50 -11.35 42.21
N ASP A 439 1.96 -10.32 41.57
CA ASP A 439 0.52 -10.15 41.29
C ASP A 439 0.09 -10.83 39.96
N GLY A 440 1.05 -11.41 39.23
CA GLY A 440 0.84 -12.05 37.93
C GLY A 440 0.89 -11.11 36.74
N SER A 441 1.18 -9.82 36.93
CA SER A 441 1.48 -8.88 35.85
C SER A 441 2.84 -9.17 35.22
N VAL A 442 3.13 -8.59 34.04
CA VAL A 442 4.39 -8.76 33.32
C VAL A 442 4.93 -7.40 32.92
N ASP A 443 6.18 -7.13 33.31
CA ASP A 443 6.94 -5.98 32.85
C ASP A 443 7.88 -6.39 31.72
N VAL A 444 7.83 -5.69 30.59
CA VAL A 444 8.84 -5.79 29.51
C VAL A 444 9.75 -4.58 29.58
N TYR A 445 11.04 -4.83 29.81
CA TYR A 445 12.07 -3.81 29.94
C TYR A 445 12.66 -3.47 28.57
N VAL A 446 12.60 -2.20 28.17
CA VAL A 446 13.14 -1.69 26.90
C VAL A 446 14.25 -0.70 27.22
N GLN A 447 15.47 -1.10 27.05
CA GLN A 447 16.66 -0.30 27.37
C GLN A 447 17.92 -0.87 26.70
N HIS A 448 18.97 -0.04 26.59
CA HIS A 448 20.24 -0.45 25.97
C HIS A 448 20.96 -1.49 26.83
N ASP A 449 21.27 -1.17 28.07
CA ASP A 449 22.01 -2.05 28.98
C ASP A 449 21.11 -3.11 29.59
N SER A 450 21.70 -4.27 29.94
CA SER A 450 20.96 -5.34 30.63
C SER A 450 20.31 -4.84 31.93
N PRO A 451 19.02 -5.16 32.15
CA PRO A 451 18.34 -4.85 33.42
C PRO A 451 18.78 -5.77 34.57
N GLY A 452 19.75 -6.65 34.33
CA GLY A 452 20.22 -7.66 35.27
C GLY A 452 19.56 -9.02 35.06
N LYS A 453 20.24 -10.09 35.55
CA LYS A 453 19.84 -11.49 35.33
C LYS A 453 18.39 -11.79 35.71
N GLU A 454 17.88 -11.18 36.77
CA GLU A 454 16.51 -11.40 37.25
C GLU A 454 15.42 -10.86 36.27
N LYS A 455 15.77 -9.89 35.43
CA LYS A 455 14.87 -9.22 34.49
C LYS A 455 15.16 -9.55 33.03
N GLU A 456 16.26 -10.25 32.74
CA GLU A 456 16.73 -10.52 31.37
C GLU A 456 15.72 -11.31 30.53
N ALA A 457 14.92 -12.19 31.16
CA ALA A 457 13.85 -12.93 30.47
C ALA A 457 12.84 -11.99 29.80
N ASN A 458 12.61 -10.82 30.38
CA ASN A 458 11.64 -9.81 29.93
C ASN A 458 12.32 -8.61 29.23
N TRP A 459 13.61 -8.69 28.92
CA TRP A 459 14.34 -7.58 28.32
C TRP A 459 14.28 -7.60 26.79
N LEU A 460 13.89 -6.46 26.19
CA LEU A 460 14.03 -6.17 24.78
C LEU A 460 15.14 -5.13 24.61
N PRO A 461 16.34 -5.54 24.16
CA PRO A 461 17.49 -4.63 24.00
C PRO A 461 17.19 -3.51 23.00
N ALA A 462 17.46 -2.26 23.39
CA ALA A 462 17.35 -1.09 22.54
C ALA A 462 18.75 -0.65 22.04
N PRO A 463 18.87 0.04 20.89
CA PRO A 463 20.12 0.71 20.52
C PRO A 463 20.41 1.86 21.50
N ALA A 464 21.63 2.41 21.48
CA ALA A 464 21.99 3.58 22.27
C ALA A 464 21.26 4.85 21.81
N ASP A 465 20.95 4.92 20.52
CA ASP A 465 20.29 6.05 19.85
C ASP A 465 18.76 5.95 19.86
N ALA A 466 18.11 6.71 18.95
CA ALA A 466 16.67 6.65 18.75
C ALA A 466 16.23 5.28 18.21
N PHE A 467 15.03 4.83 18.62
CA PHE A 467 14.48 3.56 18.21
C PHE A 467 12.98 3.58 17.97
N VAL A 468 12.49 2.53 17.34
CA VAL A 468 11.09 2.30 17.02
C VAL A 468 10.67 0.92 17.53
N LEU A 469 9.48 0.85 18.08
CA LEU A 469 8.83 -0.41 18.46
C LEU A 469 7.69 -0.71 17.50
N MET A 470 7.65 -1.94 16.98
CA MET A 470 6.51 -2.42 16.19
C MET A 470 5.91 -3.66 16.84
N MET A 471 4.68 -3.54 17.28
CA MET A 471 3.89 -4.67 17.73
C MET A 471 3.22 -5.32 16.52
N ARG A 472 3.13 -6.64 16.53
CA ARG A 472 2.38 -7.41 15.54
C ARG A 472 1.41 -8.34 16.25
N LEU A 473 0.12 -8.24 15.92
CA LEU A 473 -0.87 -9.21 16.34
C LEU A 473 -1.34 -9.95 15.10
N TYR A 474 -1.05 -11.24 15.01
CA TYR A 474 -1.56 -12.12 13.96
C TYR A 474 -2.81 -12.83 14.45
N TRP A 475 -3.89 -12.74 13.64
CA TRP A 475 -5.22 -13.15 14.05
C TRP A 475 -5.63 -12.50 15.38
N PRO A 476 -5.67 -11.17 15.45
CA PRO A 476 -6.17 -10.48 16.64
C PRO A 476 -7.58 -10.94 16.93
N ARG A 477 -7.93 -11.05 18.20
CA ARG A 477 -9.30 -11.40 18.59
C ARG A 477 -10.30 -10.40 18.04
N GLU A 478 -11.40 -10.90 17.49
CA GLU A 478 -12.47 -10.06 16.95
C GLU A 478 -13.47 -9.64 18.05
N LYS A 479 -13.52 -10.38 19.18
CA LYS A 479 -14.35 -10.08 20.35
C LYS A 479 -13.50 -9.60 21.52
N ALA A 480 -14.10 -8.80 22.38
CA ALA A 480 -13.46 -8.24 23.58
C ALA A 480 -12.77 -9.33 24.45
N PRO A 481 -11.56 -9.08 24.95
CA PRO A 481 -10.75 -7.88 24.69
C PRO A 481 -10.15 -7.91 23.27
N SER A 482 -10.30 -6.81 22.51
CA SER A 482 -9.87 -6.72 21.11
C SER A 482 -9.25 -5.36 20.79
N ILE A 483 -8.17 -5.38 20.02
CA ILE A 483 -7.58 -4.17 19.45
C ILE A 483 -8.45 -3.61 18.30
N LEU A 484 -9.21 -4.48 17.62
CA LEU A 484 -10.01 -4.11 16.46
C LEU A 484 -11.18 -3.21 16.84
N ASP A 485 -11.86 -3.51 17.96
CA ASP A 485 -12.98 -2.72 18.49
C ASP A 485 -12.56 -1.65 19.52
N GLY A 486 -11.27 -1.68 19.97
CA GLY A 486 -10.72 -0.75 20.95
C GLY A 486 -10.98 -1.11 22.41
N THR A 487 -11.55 -2.28 22.69
CA THR A 487 -11.73 -2.77 24.07
C THR A 487 -10.44 -3.23 24.72
N TRP A 488 -9.42 -3.50 23.93
CA TRP A 488 -8.03 -3.66 24.38
C TRP A 488 -7.15 -2.60 23.72
N LYS A 489 -6.23 -2.01 24.50
CA LYS A 489 -5.27 -1.02 24.05
C LYS A 489 -3.86 -1.51 24.29
N PRO A 490 -2.90 -1.24 23.38
CA PRO A 490 -1.49 -1.53 23.62
C PRO A 490 -1.00 -0.88 24.92
N ALA A 491 -0.15 -1.58 25.66
CA ALA A 491 0.45 -1.03 26.86
C ALA A 491 1.30 0.20 26.54
N GLU A 492 1.17 1.23 27.39
CA GLU A 492 2.02 2.42 27.28
C GLU A 492 3.49 2.07 27.53
N VAL A 493 4.40 2.68 26.77
CA VAL A 493 5.85 2.55 26.96
C VAL A 493 6.32 3.70 27.85
N LYS A 494 6.37 3.45 29.16
CA LYS A 494 6.71 4.46 30.17
C LYS A 494 8.20 4.55 30.41
N GLN A 495 8.74 5.76 30.47
CA GLN A 495 10.11 5.97 30.91
C GLN A 495 10.22 5.58 32.39
N ALA A 496 11.16 4.69 32.70
CA ALA A 496 11.49 4.34 34.07
C ALA A 496 12.29 5.45 34.73
N SER A 497 12.01 5.71 35.99
CA SER A 497 12.76 6.66 36.83
C SER A 497 14.18 6.17 37.17
#